data_625b5aa2a08400caeb4a0447adc4e049
#
_entry.id   625b5aa2a08400caeb4a0447adc4e049
#
_cell.length_a   1.000
_cell.length_b   1.000
_cell.length_c   1.000
_cell.angle_alpha   90.00
_cell.angle_beta   90.00
_cell.angle_gamma   90.00
#
_symmetry.space_group_name_H-M   'P 1'
#
loop_
_entity.id
_entity.type
_entity.pdbx_description
1 polymer ?
#
loop_
_entity_poly.entity_id
_entity_poly.type
_entity_poly.pdbx_seq_one_letter_code
_entity_poly.pdbx_strand_id
1 'polypeptide(L)'
;MTDTDTLHTPPASRAVRATPGAAVIASVALVELCSGITQGFLSPLLKGLTDTLQVTAADLNWISIANLLASVAFTPVLSRMGDLHGHRRILRWNLAIVLLGSVLVGLSRSFEVLLVGQILQGAFAGFFPLLVGVLRNRGKDGDGESRRGISYMVAALVAGIAVGLVASGLVARTVDSPTAALWVPTAAVGLALAVTWPLLPESAARPGGRIDWAGGILLCVGLVAIMLGLGMGGVPDWEWTSARTLGCLVGGTLVTALWVLVELRTAEPMIDVRMFRHRNVVTVSLVTVTFTVPMIGLQVANPVFMGTGPAEHGYGLGLDPFAIGLAMLPNLLAIAAGALAAPTVAAAISDRLTLCAGSLLMAAGYLASLAWHGSMPLFLTGTAVAGLGIGFLQHSTRTLAVESVPHDRTSVGSGINELLINVGGSVGAAIVLTVFAGRTPAGETLPELGAYTTSWTICAVVSLTGAAISLLYRTAKDREARS
;
A
#
# COMPACT_ATOMS: atom_id res chain seq x y z
N MET A 1 3.59 -17.79 71.36
CA MET A 1 4.25 -16.89 70.40
C MET A 1 3.92 -17.46 69.05
N THR A 2 2.81 -17.01 68.48
CA THR A 2 2.23 -17.47 67.20
C THR A 2 2.39 -16.34 66.25
N ASP A 3 3.27 -16.57 65.28
CA ASP A 3 3.56 -15.64 64.18
C ASP A 3 2.52 -15.83 63.08
N THR A 4 1.70 -14.81 62.87
CA THR A 4 0.67 -14.78 61.83
C THR A 4 1.25 -14.17 60.57
N ASP A 5 1.67 -15.03 59.65
CA ASP A 5 2.10 -14.69 58.32
C ASP A 5 0.90 -14.15 57.51
N THR A 6 0.83 -12.84 57.33
CA THR A 6 -0.17 -12.16 56.46
C THR A 6 0.26 -12.31 55.02
N LEU A 7 -0.33 -13.28 54.33
CA LEU A 7 -0.26 -13.43 52.87
C LEU A 7 -0.79 -12.18 52.18
N HIS A 8 0.10 -11.36 51.65
CA HIS A 8 -0.22 -10.29 50.69
C HIS A 8 -0.72 -10.91 49.39
N THR A 9 -2.04 -11.01 49.24
CA THR A 9 -2.66 -11.24 47.92
C THR A 9 -2.43 -10.03 47.04
N PRO A 10 -1.79 -10.19 45.87
CA PRO A 10 -1.64 -9.09 44.90
C PRO A 10 -3.05 -8.64 44.44
N PRO A 11 -3.26 -7.33 44.19
CA PRO A 11 -4.53 -6.82 43.75
C PRO A 11 -4.97 -7.50 42.45
N ALA A 12 -6.19 -8.02 42.44
CA ALA A 12 -6.80 -8.65 41.26
C ALA A 12 -6.70 -7.69 40.07
N SER A 13 -5.94 -8.10 39.07
CA SER A 13 -5.89 -7.39 37.79
C SER A 13 -7.30 -7.25 37.27
N ARG A 14 -7.75 -6.00 37.06
CA ARG A 14 -9.04 -5.71 36.42
C ARG A 14 -9.13 -6.56 35.14
N ALA A 15 -10.00 -7.53 35.15
CA ALA A 15 -10.32 -8.35 33.99
C ALA A 15 -10.78 -7.39 32.86
N VAL A 16 -9.90 -7.10 31.93
CA VAL A 16 -10.24 -6.39 30.69
C VAL A 16 -11.27 -7.28 29.99
N ARG A 17 -12.51 -6.80 29.91
CA ARG A 17 -13.56 -7.48 29.15
C ARG A 17 -13.04 -7.73 27.75
N ALA A 18 -12.79 -8.99 27.42
CA ALA A 18 -12.35 -9.39 26.08
C ALA A 18 -13.48 -9.02 25.10
N THR A 19 -13.24 -8.03 24.26
CA THR A 19 -14.13 -7.73 23.12
C THR A 19 -14.15 -8.95 22.20
N PRO A 20 -15.29 -9.39 21.65
CA PRO A 20 -15.37 -10.50 20.72
C PRO A 20 -14.40 -10.31 19.54
N GLY A 21 -13.71 -11.35 19.12
CA GLY A 21 -12.75 -11.29 18.00
C GLY A 21 -13.34 -10.68 16.72
N ALA A 22 -14.60 -11.02 16.43
CA ALA A 22 -15.37 -10.47 15.32
C ALA A 22 -15.50 -8.92 15.36
N ALA A 23 -15.72 -8.33 16.54
CA ALA A 23 -15.84 -6.88 16.67
C ALA A 23 -14.50 -6.15 16.38
N VAL A 24 -13.37 -6.77 16.71
CA VAL A 24 -12.04 -6.22 16.41
C VAL A 24 -11.75 -6.34 14.93
N ILE A 25 -12.02 -7.49 14.32
CA ILE A 25 -11.85 -7.67 12.87
C ILE A 25 -12.71 -6.66 12.10
N ALA A 26 -13.98 -6.46 12.51
CA ALA A 26 -14.86 -5.47 11.92
C ALA A 26 -14.31 -4.03 12.08
N SER A 27 -13.74 -3.71 13.24
CA SER A 27 -13.18 -2.38 13.50
C SER A 27 -11.93 -2.11 12.66
N VAL A 28 -11.00 -3.08 12.53
CA VAL A 28 -9.80 -2.93 11.70
C VAL A 28 -10.16 -2.87 10.21
N ALA A 29 -11.15 -3.67 9.77
CA ALA A 29 -11.65 -3.63 8.41
C ALA A 29 -12.32 -2.28 8.09
N LEU A 30 -13.06 -1.70 9.04
CA LEU A 30 -13.66 -0.37 8.87
C LEU A 30 -12.61 0.74 8.71
N VAL A 31 -11.52 0.70 9.48
CA VAL A 31 -10.42 1.66 9.31
C VAL A 31 -9.82 1.57 7.92
N GLU A 32 -9.58 0.35 7.42
CA GLU A 32 -9.05 0.14 6.07
C GLU A 32 -10.07 0.53 4.98
N LEU A 33 -11.36 0.29 5.19
CA LEU A 33 -12.41 0.77 4.30
C LEU A 33 -12.39 2.31 4.18
N CYS A 34 -12.32 3.01 5.32
CA CYS A 34 -12.24 4.47 5.34
C CYS A 34 -10.94 5.00 4.70
N SER A 35 -9.82 4.30 4.91
CA SER A 35 -8.55 4.57 4.24
C SER A 35 -8.70 4.41 2.72
N GLY A 36 -9.30 3.33 2.26
CA GLY A 36 -9.57 3.08 0.85
C GLY A 36 -10.47 4.15 0.23
N ILE A 37 -11.55 4.54 0.89
CA ILE A 37 -12.44 5.63 0.42
C ILE A 37 -11.62 6.90 0.19
N THR A 38 -10.75 7.27 1.11
CA THR A 38 -9.94 8.48 0.99
C THR A 38 -8.97 8.39 -0.18
N GLN A 39 -8.33 7.24 -0.39
CA GLN A 39 -7.39 7.02 -1.50
C GLN A 39 -8.10 7.03 -2.87
N GLY A 40 -9.28 6.42 -2.99
CA GLY A 40 -10.04 6.37 -4.24
C GLY A 40 -10.72 7.68 -4.60
N PHE A 41 -11.02 8.53 -3.61
CA PHE A 41 -11.87 9.71 -3.80
C PHE A 41 -11.17 10.87 -4.52
N LEU A 42 -9.87 11.07 -4.32
CA LEU A 42 -9.15 12.25 -4.83
C LEU A 42 -8.98 12.22 -6.35
N SER A 43 -8.68 11.07 -6.93
CA SER A 43 -8.25 10.93 -8.33
C SER A 43 -9.23 11.55 -9.35
N PRO A 44 -10.56 11.33 -9.29
CA PRO A 44 -11.50 11.95 -10.23
C PRO A 44 -11.65 13.47 -10.06
N LEU A 45 -11.31 14.01 -8.89
CA LEU A 45 -11.46 15.44 -8.58
C LEU A 45 -10.23 16.28 -8.98
N LEU A 46 -9.11 15.64 -9.33
CA LEU A 46 -7.86 16.35 -9.63
C LEU A 46 -8.03 17.43 -10.70
N LYS A 47 -8.77 17.14 -11.78
CA LYS A 47 -9.03 18.13 -12.85
C LYS A 47 -9.81 19.35 -12.33
N GLY A 48 -10.85 19.14 -11.53
CA GLY A 48 -11.61 20.26 -10.94
C GLY A 48 -10.80 21.07 -9.94
N LEU A 49 -9.84 20.44 -9.27
CA LEU A 49 -8.92 21.12 -8.35
C LEU A 49 -7.91 22.01 -9.10
N THR A 50 -7.41 21.62 -10.29
CA THR A 50 -6.56 22.48 -11.12
C THR A 50 -7.26 23.80 -11.45
N ASP A 51 -8.51 23.70 -11.89
CA ASP A 51 -9.29 24.87 -12.29
C ASP A 51 -9.60 25.79 -11.08
N THR A 52 -9.88 25.16 -9.92
CA THR A 52 -10.23 25.91 -8.69
C THR A 52 -9.02 26.57 -8.03
N LEU A 53 -7.87 25.87 -7.99
CA LEU A 53 -6.66 26.36 -7.31
C LEU A 53 -5.70 27.09 -8.27
N GLN A 54 -6.04 27.19 -9.57
CA GLN A 54 -5.23 27.84 -10.59
C GLN A 54 -3.79 27.25 -10.67
N VAL A 55 -3.68 25.92 -10.58
CA VAL A 55 -2.41 25.19 -10.59
C VAL A 55 -2.23 24.42 -11.89
N THR A 56 -1.00 24.09 -12.23
CA THR A 56 -0.65 23.34 -13.44
C THR A 56 -0.81 21.83 -13.22
N ALA A 57 -0.85 21.06 -14.32
CA ALA A 57 -0.80 19.59 -14.22
C ALA A 57 0.50 19.07 -13.56
N ALA A 58 1.61 19.83 -13.69
CA ALA A 58 2.86 19.51 -13.01
C ALA A 58 2.75 19.64 -11.48
N ASP A 59 2.00 20.66 -11.00
CA ASP A 59 1.76 20.82 -9.57
C ASP A 59 0.93 19.68 -8.99
N LEU A 60 -0.03 19.12 -9.76
CA LEU A 60 -0.80 17.95 -9.32
C LEU A 60 0.07 16.71 -9.11
N ASN A 61 1.12 16.55 -9.91
CA ASN A 61 2.08 15.46 -9.72
C ASN A 61 2.76 15.54 -8.35
N TRP A 62 3.09 16.77 -7.89
CA TRP A 62 3.65 17.00 -6.57
C TRP A 62 2.74 16.55 -5.42
N ILE A 63 1.40 16.61 -5.60
CA ILE A 63 0.45 16.11 -4.60
C ILE A 63 0.66 14.60 -4.35
N SER A 64 0.71 13.83 -5.43
CA SER A 64 0.91 12.37 -5.35
C SER A 64 2.28 12.00 -4.83
N ILE A 65 3.33 12.69 -5.31
CA ILE A 65 4.72 12.48 -4.88
C ILE A 65 4.88 12.83 -3.40
N ALA A 66 4.38 13.98 -2.94
CA ALA A 66 4.48 14.38 -1.55
C ALA A 66 3.79 13.39 -0.60
N ASN A 67 2.60 12.89 -0.97
CA ASN A 67 1.91 11.85 -0.21
C ASN A 67 2.73 10.55 -0.14
N LEU A 68 3.29 10.10 -1.27
CA LEU A 68 4.13 8.90 -1.35
C LEU A 68 5.41 9.05 -0.50
N LEU A 69 6.11 10.18 -0.61
CA LEU A 69 7.33 10.45 0.17
C LEU A 69 7.04 10.48 1.67
N ALA A 70 5.94 11.13 2.05
CA ALA A 70 5.47 11.15 3.44
C ALA A 70 5.11 9.74 3.93
N SER A 71 4.45 8.92 3.09
CA SER A 71 4.12 7.53 3.41
C SER A 71 5.35 6.69 3.73
N VAL A 72 6.41 6.85 2.93
CA VAL A 72 7.69 6.15 3.15
C VAL A 72 8.37 6.61 4.44
N ALA A 73 8.28 7.90 4.78
CA ALA A 73 8.85 8.44 6.01
C ALA A 73 8.05 8.03 7.28
N PHE A 74 6.72 8.08 7.22
CA PHE A 74 5.86 7.75 8.36
C PHE A 74 5.84 6.26 8.70
N THR A 75 5.86 5.37 7.69
CA THR A 75 5.66 3.92 7.88
C THR A 75 6.63 3.29 8.89
N PRO A 76 7.97 3.41 8.79
CA PRO A 76 8.89 2.76 9.73
C PRO A 76 8.79 3.36 11.13
N VAL A 77 8.60 4.67 11.23
CA VAL A 77 8.50 5.37 12.52
C VAL A 77 7.23 4.93 13.26
N LEU A 78 6.08 4.98 12.60
CA LEU A 78 4.79 4.60 13.18
C LEU A 78 4.74 3.12 13.54
N SER A 79 5.30 2.25 12.70
CA SER A 79 5.41 0.81 12.97
C SER A 79 6.22 0.55 14.24
N ARG A 80 7.41 1.14 14.36
CA ARG A 80 8.26 0.99 15.54
C ARG A 80 7.62 1.58 16.79
N MET A 81 7.01 2.75 16.68
CA MET A 81 6.26 3.36 17.79
C MET A 81 5.10 2.47 18.24
N GLY A 82 4.40 1.81 17.33
CA GLY A 82 3.33 0.85 17.63
C GLY A 82 3.83 -0.30 18.49
N ASP A 83 4.94 -0.92 18.12
CA ASP A 83 5.53 -2.04 18.87
C ASP A 83 6.05 -1.62 20.26
N LEU A 84 6.54 -0.38 20.42
CA LEU A 84 7.08 0.12 21.69
C LEU A 84 6.04 0.72 22.64
N HIS A 85 5.08 1.49 22.11
CA HIS A 85 4.17 2.31 22.92
C HIS A 85 2.71 1.82 22.90
N GLY A 86 2.45 0.71 22.19
CA GLY A 86 1.11 0.14 22.05
C GLY A 86 0.41 0.58 20.75
N HIS A 87 -0.10 -0.39 20.01
CA HIS A 87 -0.66 -0.21 18.67
C HIS A 87 -1.89 0.67 18.66
N ARG A 88 -2.83 0.48 19.64
CA ARG A 88 -4.05 1.29 19.75
C ARG A 88 -3.72 2.76 19.97
N ARG A 89 -2.80 3.07 20.89
CA ARG A 89 -2.41 4.45 21.20
C ARG A 89 -1.83 5.14 19.97
N ILE A 90 -0.89 4.49 19.30
CA ILE A 90 -0.24 5.06 18.11
C ILE A 90 -1.22 5.15 16.94
N LEU A 91 -2.10 4.17 16.75
CA LEU A 91 -3.14 4.24 15.71
C LEU A 91 -4.08 5.46 15.89
N ARG A 92 -4.46 5.77 17.13
CA ARG A 92 -5.28 6.97 17.41
C ARG A 92 -4.57 8.27 17.06
N TRP A 93 -3.28 8.39 17.42
CA TRP A 93 -2.47 9.53 17.02
C TRP A 93 -2.33 9.62 15.51
N ASN A 94 -2.11 8.48 14.86
CA ASN A 94 -2.01 8.41 13.42
C ASN A 94 -3.33 8.81 12.73
N LEU A 95 -4.47 8.30 13.18
CA LEU A 95 -5.79 8.71 12.70
C LEU A 95 -6.06 10.20 12.91
N ALA A 96 -5.62 10.77 14.04
CA ALA A 96 -5.76 12.20 14.30
C ALA A 96 -4.89 13.05 13.34
N ILE A 97 -3.66 12.62 13.03
CA ILE A 97 -2.79 13.28 12.04
C ILE A 97 -3.44 13.24 10.65
N VAL A 98 -3.94 12.07 10.25
CA VAL A 98 -4.62 11.90 8.96
C VAL A 98 -5.91 12.72 8.89
N LEU A 99 -6.68 12.77 9.98
CA LEU A 99 -7.89 13.60 10.05
C LEU A 99 -7.54 15.09 9.92
N LEU A 100 -6.50 15.56 10.59
CA LEU A 100 -6.00 16.93 10.44
C LEU A 100 -5.60 17.20 8.99
N GLY A 101 -4.86 16.27 8.36
CA GLY A 101 -4.51 16.35 6.94
C GLY A 101 -5.74 16.43 6.05
N SER A 102 -6.76 15.60 6.30
CA SER A 102 -8.00 15.59 5.55
C SER A 102 -8.81 16.88 5.71
N VAL A 103 -8.85 17.43 6.92
CA VAL A 103 -9.47 18.76 7.17
C VAL A 103 -8.75 19.86 6.40
N LEU A 104 -7.41 19.86 6.40
CA LEU A 104 -6.63 20.85 5.63
C LEU A 104 -6.91 20.73 4.13
N VAL A 105 -7.00 19.51 3.61
CA VAL A 105 -7.37 19.24 2.20
C VAL A 105 -8.78 19.78 1.91
N GLY A 106 -9.76 19.53 2.78
CA GLY A 106 -11.12 20.04 2.63
C GLY A 106 -11.26 21.56 2.74
N LEU A 107 -10.37 22.20 3.51
CA LEU A 107 -10.31 23.66 3.68
C LEU A 107 -9.39 24.36 2.68
N SER A 108 -8.70 23.60 1.81
CA SER A 108 -7.67 24.16 0.94
C SER A 108 -8.22 25.21 -0.02
N ARG A 109 -7.60 26.38 0.01
CA ARG A 109 -7.80 27.48 -0.93
C ARG A 109 -6.52 27.85 -1.68
N SER A 110 -5.42 27.18 -1.37
CA SER A 110 -4.13 27.31 -2.04
C SER A 110 -3.47 25.95 -2.18
N PHE A 111 -2.55 25.86 -3.14
CA PHE A 111 -1.79 24.64 -3.40
C PHE A 111 -0.97 24.20 -2.18
N GLU A 112 -0.36 25.13 -1.46
CA GLU A 112 0.49 24.86 -0.31
C GLU A 112 -0.29 24.17 0.81
N VAL A 113 -1.52 24.63 1.10
CA VAL A 113 -2.38 24.04 2.13
C VAL A 113 -2.80 22.62 1.71
N LEU A 114 -3.14 22.43 0.42
CA LEU A 114 -3.45 21.13 -0.14
C LEU A 114 -2.26 20.19 0.00
N LEU A 115 -1.05 20.65 -0.33
CA LEU A 115 0.18 19.87 -0.26
C LEU A 115 0.51 19.44 1.18
N VAL A 116 0.41 20.37 2.15
CA VAL A 116 0.61 20.06 3.57
C VAL A 116 -0.42 19.03 4.04
N GLY A 117 -1.67 19.17 3.64
CA GLY A 117 -2.71 18.17 3.94
C GLY A 117 -2.38 16.79 3.38
N GLN A 118 -1.87 16.72 2.15
CA GLN A 118 -1.45 15.46 1.50
C GLN A 118 -0.22 14.84 2.17
N ILE A 119 0.73 15.63 2.63
CA ILE A 119 1.88 15.15 3.43
C ILE A 119 1.38 14.49 4.72
N LEU A 120 0.45 15.14 5.45
CA LEU A 120 -0.12 14.54 6.66
C LEU A 120 -0.94 13.27 6.36
N GLN A 121 -1.66 13.24 5.25
CA GLN A 121 -2.36 12.05 4.80
C GLN A 121 -1.41 10.89 4.43
N GLY A 122 -0.15 11.15 4.09
CA GLY A 122 0.85 10.10 3.91
C GLY A 122 0.99 9.15 5.11
N ALA A 123 0.59 9.58 6.31
CA ALA A 123 0.53 8.75 7.50
C ALA A 123 -0.47 7.57 7.39
N PHE A 124 -1.36 7.54 6.38
CA PHE A 124 -2.20 6.37 6.05
C PHE A 124 -1.40 5.07 5.95
N ALA A 125 -0.19 5.12 5.39
CA ALA A 125 0.66 3.95 5.23
C ALA A 125 1.03 3.26 6.56
N GLY A 126 0.93 3.98 7.68
CA GLY A 126 1.09 3.43 9.02
C GLY A 126 -0.13 2.66 9.55
N PHE A 127 -1.31 2.75 8.92
CA PHE A 127 -2.51 2.07 9.42
C PHE A 127 -2.35 0.56 9.36
N PHE A 128 -1.99 0.02 8.22
CA PHE A 128 -1.91 -1.42 8.02
C PHE A 128 -0.97 -2.10 9.03
N PRO A 129 0.29 -1.65 9.24
CA PRO A 129 1.17 -2.22 10.27
C PRO A 129 0.60 -2.15 11.68
N LEU A 130 -0.01 -1.03 12.06
CA LEU A 130 -0.58 -0.84 13.39
C LEU A 130 -1.80 -1.75 13.62
N LEU A 131 -2.68 -1.88 12.61
CA LEU A 131 -3.86 -2.74 12.69
C LEU A 131 -3.50 -4.22 12.76
N VAL A 132 -2.49 -4.65 11.98
CA VAL A 132 -1.96 -6.02 12.05
C VAL A 132 -1.36 -6.28 13.44
N GLY A 133 -0.67 -5.30 14.03
CA GLY A 133 -0.18 -5.39 15.40
C GLY A 133 -1.30 -5.58 16.43
N VAL A 134 -2.45 -4.90 16.27
CA VAL A 134 -3.63 -5.10 17.11
C VAL A 134 -4.20 -6.51 16.95
N LEU A 135 -4.28 -7.04 15.72
CA LEU A 135 -4.80 -8.38 15.46
C LEU A 135 -3.91 -9.47 16.08
N ARG A 136 -2.61 -9.41 15.86
CA ARG A 136 -1.67 -10.47 16.27
C ARG A 136 -1.49 -10.58 17.79
N ASN A 137 -1.60 -9.45 18.51
CA ASN A 137 -1.47 -9.46 19.96
C ASN A 137 -2.66 -10.12 20.71
N ARG A 138 -3.73 -10.52 20.03
CA ARG A 138 -4.89 -11.19 20.63
C ARG A 138 -4.87 -12.70 20.48
N GLY A 139 -4.11 -13.25 19.55
CA GLY A 139 -4.17 -14.65 19.19
C GLY A 139 -3.60 -15.58 20.25
N LYS A 140 -4.41 -15.96 21.25
CA LYS A 140 -4.18 -17.22 21.98
C LYS A 140 -4.46 -18.46 21.12
N ASP A 141 -5.21 -18.29 20.02
CA ASP A 141 -5.68 -19.38 19.14
C ASP A 141 -4.96 -19.47 17.79
N GLY A 142 -3.78 -18.84 17.67
CA GLY A 142 -2.88 -19.07 16.54
C GLY A 142 -3.07 -18.15 15.33
N ASP A 143 -2.23 -18.39 14.31
CA ASP A 143 -2.06 -17.58 13.10
C ASP A 143 -3.32 -17.51 12.22
N GLY A 144 -4.30 -18.39 12.39
CA GLY A 144 -5.50 -18.46 11.55
C GLY A 144 -6.44 -17.25 11.67
N GLU A 145 -6.64 -16.71 12.87
CA GLU A 145 -7.46 -15.50 13.07
C GLU A 145 -6.77 -14.27 12.51
N SER A 146 -5.45 -14.17 12.68
CA SER A 146 -4.63 -13.10 12.10
C SER A 146 -4.67 -13.12 10.56
N ARG A 147 -4.53 -14.30 9.94
CA ARG A 147 -4.61 -14.47 8.48
C ARG A 147 -5.97 -14.03 7.93
N ARG A 148 -7.07 -14.41 8.58
CA ARG A 148 -8.43 -13.95 8.20
C ARG A 148 -8.58 -12.44 8.39
N GLY A 149 -8.09 -11.88 9.50
CA GLY A 149 -8.11 -10.46 9.76
C GLY A 149 -7.40 -9.67 8.66
N ILE A 150 -6.20 -10.09 8.24
CA ILE A 150 -5.45 -9.48 7.13
C ILE A 150 -6.24 -9.56 5.82
N SER A 151 -6.91 -10.68 5.53
CA SER A 151 -7.78 -10.81 4.35
C SER A 151 -8.90 -9.78 4.34
N TYR A 152 -9.60 -9.63 5.46
CA TYR A 152 -10.68 -8.65 5.58
C TYR A 152 -10.17 -7.21 5.49
N MET A 153 -8.98 -6.91 6.03
CA MET A 153 -8.35 -5.60 5.90
C MET A 153 -8.05 -5.27 4.43
N VAL A 154 -7.40 -6.19 3.69
CA VAL A 154 -7.09 -5.99 2.27
C VAL A 154 -8.38 -5.85 1.45
N ALA A 155 -9.36 -6.70 1.67
CA ALA A 155 -10.63 -6.63 0.96
C ALA A 155 -11.39 -5.32 1.26
N ALA A 156 -11.38 -4.87 2.53
CA ALA A 156 -12.01 -3.64 2.95
C ALA A 156 -11.31 -2.40 2.37
N LEU A 157 -9.97 -2.38 2.34
CA LEU A 157 -9.19 -1.33 1.69
C LEU A 157 -9.59 -1.19 0.21
N VAL A 158 -9.59 -2.29 -0.52
CA VAL A 158 -9.90 -2.29 -1.96
C VAL A 158 -11.38 -1.96 -2.22
N ALA A 159 -12.30 -2.48 -1.39
CA ALA A 159 -13.71 -2.09 -1.45
C ALA A 159 -13.88 -0.59 -1.15
N GLY A 160 -13.13 -0.05 -0.20
CA GLY A 160 -13.08 1.38 0.08
C GLY A 160 -12.61 2.20 -1.12
N ILE A 161 -11.56 1.77 -1.81
CA ILE A 161 -11.09 2.43 -3.05
C ILE A 161 -12.20 2.44 -4.10
N ALA A 162 -12.88 1.31 -4.31
CA ALA A 162 -13.99 1.22 -5.25
C ALA A 162 -15.14 2.16 -4.88
N VAL A 163 -15.55 2.16 -3.60
CA VAL A 163 -16.59 3.09 -3.09
C VAL A 163 -16.16 4.54 -3.25
N GLY A 164 -14.92 4.88 -2.90
CA GLY A 164 -14.37 6.22 -3.02
C GLY A 164 -14.36 6.72 -4.46
N LEU A 165 -13.93 5.87 -5.40
CA LEU A 165 -13.91 6.19 -6.83
C LEU A 165 -15.31 6.50 -7.37
N VAL A 166 -16.29 5.63 -7.08
CA VAL A 166 -17.69 5.82 -7.54
C VAL A 166 -18.35 7.01 -6.84
N ALA A 167 -18.16 7.14 -5.52
CA ALA A 167 -18.71 8.25 -4.76
C ALA A 167 -18.15 9.59 -5.22
N SER A 168 -16.85 9.68 -5.53
CA SER A 168 -16.23 10.88 -6.07
C SER A 168 -16.84 11.30 -7.39
N GLY A 169 -17.02 10.34 -8.33
CA GLY A 169 -17.67 10.61 -9.62
C GLY A 169 -19.13 11.06 -9.48
N LEU A 170 -19.87 10.53 -8.51
CA LEU A 170 -21.24 10.93 -8.22
C LEU A 170 -21.30 12.34 -7.60
N VAL A 171 -20.46 12.61 -6.60
CA VAL A 171 -20.40 13.92 -5.93
C VAL A 171 -19.95 15.01 -6.90
N ALA A 172 -19.00 14.73 -7.79
CA ALA A 172 -18.58 15.67 -8.83
C ALA A 172 -19.72 16.10 -9.80
N ARG A 173 -20.80 15.33 -9.90
CA ARG A 173 -21.99 15.68 -10.71
C ARG A 173 -23.01 16.52 -9.93
N THR A 174 -22.97 16.51 -8.60
CA THR A 174 -24.01 17.11 -7.74
C THR A 174 -23.49 18.31 -6.95
N VAL A 175 -22.19 18.44 -6.81
CA VAL A 175 -21.52 19.50 -6.03
C VAL A 175 -20.59 20.29 -6.94
N ASP A 176 -20.91 21.57 -7.15
CA ASP A 176 -20.15 22.45 -8.05
C ASP A 176 -18.74 22.77 -7.53
N SER A 177 -18.49 22.59 -6.22
CA SER A 177 -17.19 22.87 -5.59
C SER A 177 -16.39 21.59 -5.36
N PRO A 178 -15.28 21.34 -6.08
CA PRO A 178 -14.41 20.20 -5.85
C PRO A 178 -13.85 20.12 -4.42
N THR A 179 -13.58 21.28 -3.79
CA THR A 179 -13.10 21.32 -2.40
C THR A 179 -14.18 20.93 -1.40
N ALA A 180 -15.46 21.25 -1.66
CA ALA A 180 -16.57 20.78 -0.82
C ALA A 180 -16.73 19.26 -0.88
N ALA A 181 -16.46 18.64 -2.02
CA ALA A 181 -16.48 17.19 -2.17
C ALA A 181 -15.45 16.49 -1.27
N LEU A 182 -14.31 17.12 -0.97
CA LEU A 182 -13.24 16.57 -0.14
C LEU A 182 -13.61 16.41 1.35
N TRP A 183 -14.77 16.91 1.78
CA TRP A 183 -15.29 16.62 3.14
C TRP A 183 -15.81 15.19 3.30
N VAL A 184 -16.14 14.49 2.21
CA VAL A 184 -16.57 13.08 2.27
C VAL A 184 -15.47 12.16 2.83
N PRO A 185 -14.24 12.15 2.27
CA PRO A 185 -13.14 11.40 2.88
C PRO A 185 -12.78 11.87 4.27
N THR A 186 -12.90 13.17 4.59
CA THR A 186 -12.69 13.69 5.95
C THR A 186 -13.68 13.07 6.94
N ALA A 187 -14.96 12.97 6.57
CA ALA A 187 -15.98 12.32 7.39
C ALA A 187 -15.68 10.82 7.58
N ALA A 188 -15.20 10.13 6.54
CA ALA A 188 -14.81 8.72 6.63
C ALA A 188 -13.66 8.50 7.65
N VAL A 189 -12.62 9.34 7.62
CA VAL A 189 -11.52 9.27 8.61
C VAL A 189 -12.01 9.61 10.01
N GLY A 190 -12.89 10.61 10.16
CA GLY A 190 -13.53 10.96 11.42
C GLY A 190 -14.34 9.79 12.00
N LEU A 191 -15.09 9.08 11.17
CA LEU A 191 -15.81 7.87 11.54
C LEU A 191 -14.85 6.76 11.99
N ALA A 192 -13.77 6.52 11.27
CA ALA A 192 -12.75 5.54 11.65
C ALA A 192 -12.17 5.86 13.03
N LEU A 193 -11.85 7.12 13.32
CA LEU A 193 -11.37 7.54 14.63
C LEU A 193 -12.43 7.33 15.72
N ALA A 194 -13.67 7.74 15.49
CA ALA A 194 -14.76 7.60 16.45
C ALA A 194 -15.06 6.15 16.82
N VAL A 195 -15.04 5.24 15.83
CA VAL A 195 -15.30 3.81 16.04
C VAL A 195 -14.12 3.11 16.72
N THR A 196 -12.88 3.44 16.35
CA THR A 196 -11.71 2.80 16.95
C THR A 196 -11.46 3.21 18.39
N TRP A 197 -11.97 4.38 18.82
CA TRP A 197 -11.76 4.89 20.17
C TRP A 197 -12.27 3.94 21.25
N PRO A 198 -13.53 3.44 21.22
CA PRO A 198 -14.06 2.51 22.23
C PRO A 198 -13.74 1.03 21.94
N LEU A 199 -13.65 0.62 20.68
CA LEU A 199 -13.73 -0.79 20.31
C LEU A 199 -12.38 -1.51 20.24
N LEU A 200 -11.27 -0.80 19.93
CA LEU A 200 -9.99 -1.46 19.83
C LEU A 200 -9.36 -1.68 21.22
N PRO A 201 -8.94 -2.90 21.53
CA PRO A 201 -8.22 -3.21 22.77
C PRO A 201 -6.80 -2.66 22.71
N GLU A 202 -6.23 -2.29 23.85
CA GLU A 202 -4.82 -1.95 23.94
C GLU A 202 -3.97 -3.21 23.82
N SER A 203 -2.85 -3.10 23.13
CA SER A 203 -1.83 -4.14 23.09
C SER A 203 -0.77 -3.88 24.16
N ALA A 204 -0.15 -4.94 24.68
CA ALA A 204 0.94 -4.80 25.63
C ALA A 204 2.11 -4.04 24.96
N ALA A 205 2.46 -2.89 25.54
CA ALA A 205 3.65 -2.15 25.16
C ALA A 205 4.91 -2.94 25.56
N ARG A 206 6.01 -2.80 24.82
CA ARG A 206 7.29 -3.39 25.19
C ARG A 206 8.06 -2.42 26.09
N PRO A 207 8.13 -2.63 27.40
CA PRO A 207 8.86 -1.74 28.30
C PRO A 207 10.36 -1.77 27.97
N GLY A 208 10.99 -0.60 27.85
CA GLY A 208 12.45 -0.45 27.79
C GLY A 208 13.08 -0.47 26.39
N GLY A 209 12.31 -0.61 25.30
CA GLY A 209 12.85 -0.45 23.96
C GLY A 209 13.11 1.01 23.59
N ARG A 210 14.14 1.28 22.77
CA ARG A 210 14.46 2.61 22.24
C ARG A 210 14.14 2.72 20.77
N ILE A 211 13.83 3.95 20.33
CA ILE A 211 13.70 4.27 18.92
C ILE A 211 15.06 4.69 18.40
N ASP A 212 15.55 4.02 17.38
CA ASP A 212 16.74 4.44 16.65
C ASP A 212 16.38 5.57 15.69
N TRP A 213 16.42 6.80 16.20
CA TRP A 213 16.12 7.98 15.39
C TRP A 213 17.17 8.19 14.29
N ALA A 214 18.44 7.85 14.52
CA ALA A 214 19.50 8.02 13.54
C ALA A 214 19.29 7.06 12.35
N GLY A 215 19.06 5.77 12.62
CA GLY A 215 18.70 4.80 11.60
C GLY A 215 17.41 5.16 10.88
N GLY A 216 16.38 5.60 11.61
CA GLY A 216 15.11 6.03 11.02
C GLY A 216 15.26 7.22 10.07
N ILE A 217 16.01 8.25 10.44
CA ILE A 217 16.26 9.42 9.59
C ILE A 217 17.05 9.03 8.34
N LEU A 218 18.11 8.23 8.48
CA LEU A 218 18.90 7.76 7.34
C LEU A 218 18.05 6.95 6.36
N LEU A 219 17.22 6.03 6.87
CA LEU A 219 16.29 5.26 6.02
C LEU A 219 15.32 6.18 5.29
N CYS A 220 14.67 7.10 6.01
CA CYS A 220 13.71 8.03 5.42
C CYS A 220 14.37 8.90 4.36
N VAL A 221 15.52 9.52 4.65
CA VAL A 221 16.23 10.39 3.69
C VAL A 221 16.67 9.60 2.46
N GLY A 222 17.23 8.40 2.64
CA GLY A 222 17.66 7.56 1.53
C GLY A 222 16.51 7.13 0.63
N LEU A 223 15.41 6.62 1.22
CA LEU A 223 14.25 6.18 0.46
C LEU A 223 13.51 7.35 -0.19
N VAL A 224 13.33 8.46 0.52
CA VAL A 224 12.70 9.67 -0.03
C VAL A 224 13.49 10.19 -1.22
N ALA A 225 14.82 10.23 -1.16
CA ALA A 225 15.63 10.64 -2.29
C ALA A 225 15.49 9.70 -3.50
N ILE A 226 15.53 8.38 -3.28
CA ILE A 226 15.32 7.39 -4.36
C ILE A 226 13.91 7.56 -4.96
N MET A 227 12.87 7.65 -4.13
CA MET A 227 11.48 7.80 -4.60
C MET A 227 11.28 9.11 -5.36
N LEU A 228 11.90 10.21 -4.91
CA LEU A 228 11.86 11.48 -5.59
C LEU A 228 12.53 11.38 -6.97
N GLY A 229 13.71 10.77 -7.05
CA GLY A 229 14.41 10.54 -8.32
C GLY A 229 13.59 9.67 -9.29
N LEU A 230 12.95 8.60 -8.81
CA LEU A 230 12.09 7.74 -9.62
C LEU A 230 10.78 8.44 -10.02
N GLY A 231 10.13 9.15 -9.12
CA GLY A 231 8.83 9.79 -9.35
C GLY A 231 8.91 11.03 -10.23
N MET A 232 10.05 11.74 -10.20
CA MET A 232 10.28 12.93 -11.05
C MET A 232 11.05 12.60 -12.32
N GLY A 233 11.70 11.44 -12.40
CA GLY A 233 12.50 11.07 -13.58
C GLY A 233 11.67 11.10 -14.86
N GLY A 234 12.15 11.82 -15.88
CA GLY A 234 11.45 12.02 -17.15
C GLY A 234 10.50 13.20 -17.21
N VAL A 235 10.28 13.94 -16.12
CA VAL A 235 9.54 15.22 -16.11
C VAL A 235 10.50 16.33 -16.60
N PRO A 236 10.02 17.42 -17.26
CA PRO A 236 10.86 18.57 -17.61
C PRO A 236 11.68 19.08 -16.40
N ASP A 237 12.94 19.41 -16.61
CA ASP A 237 13.94 19.76 -15.58
C ASP A 237 14.43 18.60 -14.68
N TRP A 238 13.85 17.42 -14.81
CA TRP A 238 14.18 16.18 -14.08
C TRP A 238 14.38 15.00 -15.04
N GLU A 239 14.94 15.24 -16.23
CA GLU A 239 15.27 14.15 -17.16
C GLU A 239 16.14 13.10 -16.45
N TRP A 240 16.07 11.84 -16.92
CA TRP A 240 16.81 10.72 -16.32
C TRP A 240 18.33 10.95 -16.23
N THR A 241 18.88 11.79 -17.12
CA THR A 241 20.30 12.17 -17.17
C THR A 241 20.61 13.47 -16.41
N SER A 242 19.60 14.14 -15.85
CA SER A 242 19.80 15.40 -15.12
C SER A 242 20.59 15.17 -13.83
N ALA A 243 21.38 16.16 -13.43
CA ALA A 243 22.12 16.12 -12.17
C ALA A 243 21.20 16.00 -10.94
N ARG A 244 19.98 16.50 -11.03
CA ARG A 244 18.96 16.40 -9.96
C ARG A 244 18.51 14.96 -9.79
N THR A 245 18.08 14.30 -10.87
CA THR A 245 17.60 12.90 -10.84
C THR A 245 18.72 11.95 -10.45
N LEU A 246 19.91 12.06 -11.09
CA LEU A 246 21.07 11.24 -10.75
C LEU A 246 21.56 11.49 -9.32
N GLY A 247 21.57 12.74 -8.88
CA GLY A 247 21.91 13.11 -7.51
C GLY A 247 20.97 12.48 -6.47
N CYS A 248 19.66 12.49 -6.73
CA CYS A 248 18.67 11.83 -5.90
C CYS A 248 18.84 10.30 -5.89
N LEU A 249 19.00 9.67 -7.04
CA LEU A 249 19.15 8.21 -7.14
C LEU A 249 20.46 7.71 -6.54
N VAL A 250 21.59 8.32 -6.92
CA VAL A 250 22.91 7.92 -6.40
C VAL A 250 23.05 8.32 -4.94
N GLY A 251 22.73 9.55 -4.58
CA GLY A 251 22.78 10.02 -3.20
C GLY A 251 21.87 9.23 -2.27
N GLY A 252 20.62 8.98 -2.70
CA GLY A 252 19.68 8.16 -1.96
C GLY A 252 20.16 6.72 -1.76
N THR A 253 20.76 6.13 -2.81
CA THR A 253 21.35 4.78 -2.73
C THR A 253 22.54 4.75 -1.76
N LEU A 254 23.40 5.74 -1.79
CA LEU A 254 24.55 5.85 -0.86
C LEU A 254 24.07 6.03 0.59
N VAL A 255 23.06 6.88 0.82
CA VAL A 255 22.49 7.08 2.17
C VAL A 255 21.80 5.80 2.65
N THR A 256 21.09 5.07 1.79
CA THR A 256 20.48 3.78 2.14
C THR A 256 21.54 2.72 2.42
N ALA A 257 22.65 2.70 1.68
CA ALA A 257 23.77 1.81 1.97
C ALA A 257 24.43 2.15 3.31
N LEU A 258 24.62 3.44 3.60
CA LEU A 258 25.10 3.91 4.90
C LEU A 258 24.15 3.49 6.03
N TRP A 259 22.82 3.65 5.82
CA TRP A 259 21.83 3.18 6.75
C TRP A 259 22.00 1.68 7.07
N VAL A 260 22.15 0.82 6.05
CA VAL A 260 22.40 -0.62 6.26
C VAL A 260 23.61 -0.87 7.14
N LEU A 261 24.71 -0.13 6.90
CA LEU A 261 25.94 -0.27 7.70
C LEU A 261 25.75 0.17 9.16
N VAL A 262 24.97 1.23 9.39
CA VAL A 262 24.63 1.72 10.75
C VAL A 262 23.74 0.70 11.46
N GLU A 263 22.67 0.21 10.82
CA GLU A 263 21.73 -0.78 11.39
C GLU A 263 22.44 -2.10 11.76
N LEU A 264 23.40 -2.54 10.95
CA LEU A 264 24.21 -3.73 11.26
C LEU A 264 25.06 -3.58 12.53
N ARG A 265 25.34 -2.35 12.98
CA ARG A 265 26.12 -2.05 14.18
C ARG A 265 25.26 -1.64 15.37
N THR A 266 24.01 -1.27 15.14
CA THR A 266 23.09 -0.81 16.18
C THR A 266 22.57 -2.00 17.00
N ALA A 267 22.53 -1.85 18.33
CA ALA A 267 22.08 -2.89 19.25
C ALA A 267 20.53 -3.06 19.18
N GLU A 268 19.79 -1.96 19.10
CA GLU A 268 18.34 -1.95 18.93
C GLU A 268 17.97 -1.22 17.62
N PRO A 269 18.18 -1.88 16.46
CA PRO A 269 17.92 -1.27 15.16
C PRO A 269 16.44 -0.97 14.96
N MET A 270 16.13 0.07 14.14
CA MET A 270 14.76 0.36 13.74
C MET A 270 14.19 -0.77 12.91
N ILE A 271 14.97 -1.26 11.96
CA ILE A 271 14.67 -2.43 11.12
C ILE A 271 15.89 -3.36 11.17
N ASP A 272 15.71 -4.56 11.71
CA ASP A 272 16.81 -5.52 11.78
C ASP A 272 17.14 -6.09 10.39
N VAL A 273 18.11 -5.48 9.72
CA VAL A 273 18.55 -5.89 8.36
C VAL A 273 19.07 -7.33 8.33
N ARG A 274 19.46 -7.90 9.50
CA ARG A 274 19.93 -9.30 9.59
C ARG A 274 18.82 -10.30 9.26
N MET A 275 17.53 -9.91 9.38
CA MET A 275 16.40 -10.75 8.99
C MET A 275 16.41 -11.10 7.50
N PHE A 276 17.01 -10.27 6.63
CA PHE A 276 17.16 -10.56 5.20
C PHE A 276 18.19 -11.70 4.91
N ARG A 277 18.86 -12.23 5.93
CA ARG A 277 19.61 -13.50 5.79
C ARG A 277 18.69 -14.72 5.69
N HIS A 278 17.46 -14.60 6.17
CA HIS A 278 16.48 -15.69 6.09
C HIS A 278 15.87 -15.76 4.70
N ARG A 279 16.03 -16.90 4.04
CA ARG A 279 15.55 -17.14 2.67
C ARG A 279 14.09 -16.78 2.46
N ASN A 280 13.21 -17.11 3.41
CA ASN A 280 11.77 -16.82 3.30
C ASN A 280 11.49 -15.32 3.32
N VAL A 281 12.20 -14.55 4.17
CA VAL A 281 12.09 -13.08 4.22
C VAL A 281 12.47 -12.48 2.87
N VAL A 282 13.62 -12.88 2.31
CA VAL A 282 14.07 -12.41 0.99
C VAL A 282 13.08 -12.80 -0.09
N THR A 283 12.60 -14.05 -0.09
CA THR A 283 11.64 -14.52 -1.09
C THR A 283 10.34 -13.70 -1.05
N VAL A 284 9.75 -13.51 0.13
CA VAL A 284 8.53 -12.71 0.30
C VAL A 284 8.77 -11.26 -0.13
N SER A 285 9.90 -10.66 0.26
CA SER A 285 10.27 -9.29 -0.12
C SER A 285 10.39 -9.12 -1.64
N LEU A 286 11.06 -10.05 -2.33
CA LEU A 286 11.19 -10.02 -3.79
C LEU A 286 9.84 -10.23 -4.48
N VAL A 287 9.00 -11.15 -3.98
CA VAL A 287 7.64 -11.34 -4.51
C VAL A 287 6.82 -10.06 -4.30
N THR A 288 6.96 -9.38 -3.15
CA THR A 288 6.29 -8.10 -2.89
C THR A 288 6.66 -7.07 -3.95
N VAL A 289 7.95 -6.89 -4.23
CA VAL A 289 8.41 -5.95 -5.28
C VAL A 289 7.89 -6.37 -6.66
N THR A 290 7.99 -7.66 -7.02
CA THR A 290 7.60 -8.11 -8.37
C THR A 290 6.10 -8.03 -8.64
N PHE A 291 5.23 -8.09 -7.62
CA PHE A 291 3.80 -7.88 -7.86
C PHE A 291 3.40 -6.40 -7.83
N THR A 292 4.10 -5.57 -7.06
CA THR A 292 3.73 -4.13 -6.94
C THR A 292 4.20 -3.30 -8.13
N VAL A 293 5.30 -3.69 -8.78
CA VAL A 293 5.76 -3.08 -10.04
C VAL A 293 4.64 -3.02 -11.08
N PRO A 294 4.02 -4.14 -11.51
CA PRO A 294 2.93 -4.08 -12.47
C PRO A 294 1.63 -3.50 -11.90
N MET A 295 1.33 -3.75 -10.63
CA MET A 295 0.10 -3.28 -10.00
C MET A 295 0.00 -1.74 -10.04
N ILE A 296 1.04 -1.05 -9.60
CA ILE A 296 1.05 0.43 -9.53
C ILE A 296 1.47 1.02 -10.89
N GLY A 297 2.39 0.38 -11.61
CA GLY A 297 2.82 0.86 -12.93
C GLY A 297 1.66 0.99 -13.92
N LEU A 298 0.72 0.05 -13.92
CA LEU A 298 -0.43 0.07 -14.81
C LEU A 298 -1.63 0.85 -14.26
N GLN A 299 -1.56 1.37 -13.03
CA GLN A 299 -2.65 2.10 -12.40
C GLN A 299 -3.01 3.40 -13.15
N VAL A 300 -2.01 4.03 -13.78
CA VAL A 300 -2.22 5.20 -14.63
C VAL A 300 -2.44 4.80 -16.09
N ALA A 301 -1.67 3.83 -16.59
CA ALA A 301 -1.67 3.42 -17.99
C ALA A 301 -3.03 2.86 -18.44
N ASN A 302 -3.65 1.98 -17.66
CA ASN A 302 -4.91 1.36 -18.04
C ASN A 302 -6.09 2.34 -18.15
N PRO A 303 -6.31 3.29 -17.21
CA PRO A 303 -7.32 4.33 -17.37
C PRO A 303 -7.09 5.22 -18.59
N VAL A 304 -5.85 5.61 -18.87
CA VAL A 304 -5.52 6.41 -20.08
C VAL A 304 -5.85 5.61 -21.34
N PHE A 305 -5.47 4.33 -21.42
CA PHE A 305 -5.86 3.45 -22.53
C PHE A 305 -7.38 3.37 -22.71
N MET A 306 -8.11 3.16 -21.60
CA MET A 306 -9.58 3.07 -21.65
C MET A 306 -10.24 4.38 -22.11
N GLY A 307 -9.65 5.53 -21.80
CA GLY A 307 -10.16 6.84 -22.20
C GLY A 307 -9.79 7.25 -23.62
N THR A 308 -8.75 6.66 -24.21
CA THR A 308 -8.33 6.99 -25.58
C THR A 308 -9.37 6.55 -26.61
N GLY A 309 -9.73 7.46 -27.51
CA GLY A 309 -10.75 7.24 -28.55
C GLY A 309 -10.21 6.44 -29.74
N PRO A 310 -10.78 5.27 -30.06
CA PRO A 310 -10.31 4.45 -31.16
C PRO A 310 -10.52 5.11 -32.54
N ALA A 311 -11.49 6.02 -32.68
CA ALA A 311 -11.75 6.74 -33.92
C ALA A 311 -10.64 7.77 -34.27
N GLU A 312 -10.01 8.38 -33.28
CA GLU A 312 -9.02 9.43 -33.45
C GLU A 312 -7.59 8.87 -33.46
N HIS A 313 -7.32 7.84 -32.62
CA HIS A 313 -5.96 7.34 -32.39
C HIS A 313 -5.77 5.90 -32.88
N GLY A 314 -6.81 5.23 -33.40
CA GLY A 314 -6.72 3.84 -33.87
C GLY A 314 -6.64 2.78 -32.77
N TYR A 315 -6.71 3.16 -31.49
CA TYR A 315 -6.66 2.25 -30.32
C TYR A 315 -7.43 2.85 -29.14
N GLY A 316 -7.63 2.06 -28.07
CA GLY A 316 -8.33 2.47 -26.86
C GLY A 316 -9.79 2.04 -26.87
N LEU A 317 -10.54 2.43 -25.83
CA LEU A 317 -11.96 2.06 -25.65
C LEU A 317 -12.93 3.26 -25.74
N GLY A 318 -12.42 4.50 -25.75
CA GLY A 318 -13.21 5.72 -25.87
C GLY A 318 -14.17 5.98 -24.70
N LEU A 319 -13.82 5.52 -23.49
CA LEU A 319 -14.67 5.65 -22.32
C LEU A 319 -14.55 7.04 -21.70
N ASP A 320 -15.69 7.61 -21.28
CA ASP A 320 -15.68 8.81 -20.45
C ASP A 320 -15.18 8.53 -19.02
N PRO A 321 -14.80 9.56 -18.25
CA PRO A 321 -14.23 9.36 -16.91
C PRO A 321 -15.08 8.53 -15.93
N PHE A 322 -16.41 8.63 -16.02
CA PHE A 322 -17.31 7.84 -15.19
C PHE A 322 -17.35 6.37 -15.63
N ALA A 323 -17.41 6.13 -16.94
CA ALA A 323 -17.35 4.79 -17.50
C ALA A 323 -15.99 4.10 -17.20
N ILE A 324 -14.88 4.85 -17.21
CA ILE A 324 -13.57 4.33 -16.76
C ILE A 324 -13.65 3.87 -15.30
N GLY A 325 -14.23 4.68 -14.42
CA GLY A 325 -14.43 4.30 -13.01
C GLY A 325 -15.22 3.00 -12.86
N LEU A 326 -16.32 2.84 -13.61
CA LEU A 326 -17.10 1.60 -13.63
C LEU A 326 -16.33 0.42 -14.23
N ALA A 327 -15.56 0.65 -15.29
CA ALA A 327 -14.74 -0.37 -15.94
C ALA A 327 -13.58 -0.87 -15.04
N MET A 328 -13.16 -0.10 -14.06
CA MET A 328 -12.17 -0.53 -13.05
C MET A 328 -12.77 -1.43 -11.95
N LEU A 329 -14.10 -1.40 -11.74
CA LEU A 329 -14.74 -2.18 -10.66
C LEU A 329 -14.49 -3.69 -10.76
N PRO A 330 -14.58 -4.37 -11.94
CA PRO A 330 -14.28 -5.80 -12.04
C PRO A 330 -12.88 -6.16 -11.53
N ASN A 331 -11.87 -5.35 -11.83
CA ASN A 331 -10.52 -5.53 -11.31
C ASN A 331 -10.46 -5.38 -9.79
N LEU A 332 -11.04 -4.31 -9.22
CA LEU A 332 -11.05 -4.06 -7.79
C LEU A 332 -11.82 -5.14 -7.03
N LEU A 333 -12.98 -5.57 -7.54
CA LEU A 333 -13.75 -6.67 -6.94
C LEU A 333 -12.99 -8.00 -6.99
N ALA A 334 -12.27 -8.26 -8.08
CA ALA A 334 -11.42 -9.44 -8.20
C ALA A 334 -10.25 -9.41 -7.21
N ILE A 335 -9.62 -8.25 -6.98
CA ILE A 335 -8.59 -8.09 -5.93
C ILE A 335 -9.18 -8.42 -4.54
N ALA A 336 -10.34 -7.87 -4.21
CA ALA A 336 -11.00 -8.16 -2.93
C ALA A 336 -11.35 -9.66 -2.79
N ALA A 337 -11.91 -10.26 -3.84
CA ALA A 337 -12.22 -11.70 -3.88
C ALA A 337 -10.96 -12.57 -3.72
N GLY A 338 -9.88 -12.21 -4.40
CA GLY A 338 -8.59 -12.88 -4.29
C GLY A 338 -8.02 -12.81 -2.87
N ALA A 339 -8.07 -11.64 -2.23
CA ALA A 339 -7.62 -11.46 -0.86
C ALA A 339 -8.43 -12.30 0.14
N LEU A 340 -9.75 -12.38 -0.04
CA LEU A 340 -10.63 -13.20 0.81
C LEU A 340 -10.44 -14.70 0.58
N ALA A 341 -10.17 -15.13 -0.64
CA ALA A 341 -9.95 -16.52 -0.97
C ALA A 341 -8.55 -17.02 -0.58
N ALA A 342 -7.56 -16.14 -0.51
CA ALA A 342 -6.16 -16.50 -0.30
C ALA A 342 -5.88 -17.38 0.93
N PRO A 343 -6.44 -17.15 2.14
CA PRO A 343 -6.21 -18.04 3.29
C PRO A 343 -6.73 -19.46 3.06
N THR A 344 -7.89 -19.59 2.42
CA THR A 344 -8.50 -20.89 2.12
C THR A 344 -7.66 -21.66 1.09
N VAL A 345 -7.21 -20.95 0.05
CA VAL A 345 -6.33 -21.53 -0.99
C VAL A 345 -4.98 -21.94 -0.38
N ALA A 346 -4.37 -21.07 0.45
CA ALA A 346 -3.11 -21.37 1.11
C ALA A 346 -3.21 -22.59 2.05
N ALA A 347 -4.34 -22.75 2.76
CA ALA A 347 -4.59 -23.91 3.58
C ALA A 347 -4.78 -25.20 2.76
N ALA A 348 -5.36 -25.10 1.55
CA ALA A 348 -5.62 -26.24 0.69
C ALA A 348 -4.37 -26.74 -0.06
N ILE A 349 -3.53 -25.83 -0.56
CA ILE A 349 -2.38 -26.19 -1.40
C ILE A 349 -1.01 -25.89 -0.77
N SER A 350 -0.75 -24.72 -0.32
CA SER A 350 0.37 -24.18 0.50
C SER A 350 0.59 -22.69 0.22
N ASP A 351 1.28 -21.98 1.14
CA ASP A 351 1.66 -20.58 0.91
C ASP A 351 2.53 -20.40 -0.33
N ARG A 352 3.48 -21.33 -0.58
CA ARG A 352 4.36 -21.30 -1.77
C ARG A 352 3.56 -21.34 -3.07
N LEU A 353 2.61 -22.25 -3.17
CA LEU A 353 1.80 -22.42 -4.39
C LEU A 353 0.78 -21.29 -4.53
N THR A 354 0.29 -20.71 -3.44
CA THR A 354 -0.59 -19.53 -3.47
C THR A 354 0.13 -18.31 -4.00
N LEU A 355 1.37 -18.04 -3.57
CA LEU A 355 2.21 -16.98 -4.13
C LEU A 355 2.46 -17.19 -5.63
N CYS A 356 2.81 -18.43 -6.02
CA CYS A 356 3.04 -18.77 -7.42
C CYS A 356 1.77 -18.62 -8.27
N ALA A 357 0.62 -19.12 -7.80
CA ALA A 357 -0.67 -18.98 -8.48
C ALA A 357 -1.10 -17.51 -8.64
N GLY A 358 -0.92 -16.70 -7.60
CA GLY A 358 -1.20 -15.26 -7.68
C GLY A 358 -0.37 -14.58 -8.76
N SER A 359 0.94 -14.87 -8.80
CA SER A 359 1.85 -14.31 -9.81
C SER A 359 1.52 -14.78 -11.23
N LEU A 360 1.14 -16.06 -11.40
CA LEU A 360 0.71 -16.61 -12.69
C LEU A 360 -0.62 -16.01 -13.18
N LEU A 361 -1.58 -15.81 -12.27
CA LEU A 361 -2.84 -15.14 -12.61
C LEU A 361 -2.60 -13.69 -13.06
N MET A 362 -1.70 -12.96 -12.38
CA MET A 362 -1.31 -11.62 -12.83
C MET A 362 -0.71 -11.65 -14.24
N ALA A 363 0.24 -12.54 -14.48
CA ALA A 363 0.87 -12.70 -15.79
C ALA A 363 -0.17 -13.03 -16.88
N ALA A 364 -1.04 -13.99 -16.61
CA ALA A 364 -2.11 -14.38 -17.53
C ALA A 364 -3.06 -13.21 -17.83
N GLY A 365 -3.43 -12.43 -16.82
CA GLY A 365 -4.29 -11.26 -16.99
C GLY A 365 -3.64 -10.19 -17.86
N TYR A 366 -2.34 -9.90 -17.68
CA TYR A 366 -1.63 -8.92 -18.53
C TYR A 366 -1.39 -9.43 -19.94
N LEU A 367 -1.12 -10.73 -20.14
CA LEU A 367 -1.06 -11.34 -21.46
C LEU A 367 -2.43 -11.32 -22.16
N ALA A 368 -3.53 -11.50 -21.41
CA ALA A 368 -4.87 -11.36 -21.94
C ALA A 368 -5.16 -9.91 -22.38
N SER A 369 -4.78 -8.92 -21.56
CA SER A 369 -4.88 -7.51 -21.94
C SER A 369 -4.07 -7.19 -23.19
N LEU A 370 -2.86 -7.75 -23.34
CA LEU A 370 -2.02 -7.63 -24.51
C LEU A 370 -2.68 -8.25 -25.76
N ALA A 371 -3.26 -9.43 -25.64
CA ALA A 371 -3.84 -10.16 -26.76
C ALA A 371 -5.19 -9.61 -27.22
N TRP A 372 -6.01 -9.09 -26.31
CA TRP A 372 -7.39 -8.74 -26.56
C TRP A 372 -7.76 -7.29 -26.20
N HIS A 373 -6.80 -6.37 -26.28
CA HIS A 373 -6.99 -4.95 -25.96
C HIS A 373 -8.05 -4.25 -26.86
N GLY A 374 -8.31 -4.77 -28.07
CA GLY A 374 -9.36 -4.24 -28.96
C GLY A 374 -10.80 -4.63 -28.59
N SER A 375 -10.99 -5.50 -27.58
CA SER A 375 -12.32 -5.93 -27.12
C SER A 375 -12.51 -5.56 -25.66
N MET A 376 -13.41 -4.60 -25.38
CA MET A 376 -13.68 -4.15 -24.02
C MET A 376 -13.99 -5.30 -23.04
N PRO A 377 -14.90 -6.27 -23.34
CA PRO A 377 -15.19 -7.34 -22.39
C PRO A 377 -13.98 -8.23 -22.09
N LEU A 378 -13.18 -8.55 -23.11
CA LEU A 378 -12.01 -9.41 -22.94
C LEU A 378 -10.87 -8.67 -22.22
N PHE A 379 -10.68 -7.38 -22.52
CA PHE A 379 -9.73 -6.53 -21.79
C PHE A 379 -10.09 -6.45 -20.28
N LEU A 380 -11.35 -6.18 -19.96
CA LEU A 380 -11.83 -6.13 -18.58
C LEU A 380 -11.72 -7.48 -17.88
N THR A 381 -11.96 -8.59 -18.59
CA THR A 381 -11.72 -9.94 -18.06
C THR A 381 -10.24 -10.16 -17.76
N GLY A 382 -9.35 -9.74 -18.65
CA GLY A 382 -7.90 -9.79 -18.43
C GLY A 382 -7.48 -9.02 -17.19
N THR A 383 -7.95 -7.77 -17.04
CA THR A 383 -7.65 -6.96 -15.86
C THR A 383 -8.23 -7.57 -14.58
N ALA A 384 -9.42 -8.19 -14.63
CA ALA A 384 -10.01 -8.88 -13.48
C ALA A 384 -9.21 -10.14 -13.07
N VAL A 385 -8.73 -10.92 -14.05
CA VAL A 385 -7.85 -12.07 -13.78
C VAL A 385 -6.54 -11.61 -13.11
N ALA A 386 -5.93 -10.53 -13.61
CA ALA A 386 -4.77 -9.91 -12.95
C ALA A 386 -5.12 -9.46 -11.53
N GLY A 387 -6.30 -8.83 -11.34
CA GLY A 387 -6.80 -8.40 -10.04
C GLY A 387 -6.92 -9.53 -9.03
N LEU A 388 -7.44 -10.69 -9.44
CA LEU A 388 -7.52 -11.88 -8.58
C LEU A 388 -6.13 -12.31 -8.09
N GLY A 389 -5.14 -12.32 -9.00
CA GLY A 389 -3.75 -12.60 -8.66
C GLY A 389 -3.16 -11.56 -7.69
N ILE A 390 -3.41 -10.28 -7.92
CA ILE A 390 -3.01 -9.19 -7.01
C ILE A 390 -3.58 -9.42 -5.61
N GLY A 391 -4.86 -9.79 -5.50
CA GLY A 391 -5.50 -10.08 -4.22
C GLY A 391 -4.83 -11.23 -3.47
N PHE A 392 -4.49 -12.32 -4.15
CA PHE A 392 -3.72 -13.43 -3.56
C PHE A 392 -2.38 -12.96 -3.02
N LEU A 393 -1.65 -12.17 -3.80
CA LEU A 393 -0.32 -11.67 -3.43
C LEU A 393 -0.37 -10.63 -2.32
N GLN A 394 -1.32 -9.70 -2.38
CA GLN A 394 -1.51 -8.68 -1.33
C GLN A 394 -1.78 -9.31 0.04
N HIS A 395 -2.64 -10.35 0.10
CA HIS A 395 -2.86 -11.07 1.35
C HIS A 395 -1.64 -11.86 1.77
N SER A 396 -1.09 -12.70 0.87
CA SER A 396 -0.04 -13.66 1.21
C SER A 396 1.27 -12.97 1.60
N THR A 397 1.70 -11.93 0.88
CA THR A 397 2.94 -11.21 1.22
C THR A 397 2.85 -10.51 2.55
N ARG A 398 1.72 -9.86 2.85
CA ARG A 398 1.48 -9.20 4.15
C ARG A 398 1.45 -10.21 5.30
N THR A 399 0.76 -11.33 5.11
CA THR A 399 0.68 -12.40 6.11
C THR A 399 2.05 -13.01 6.37
N LEU A 400 2.76 -13.41 5.33
CA LEU A 400 4.06 -14.06 5.46
C LEU A 400 5.17 -13.11 5.94
N ALA A 401 5.10 -11.82 5.62
CA ALA A 401 6.01 -10.82 6.19
C ALA A 401 5.85 -10.72 7.70
N VAL A 402 4.62 -10.74 8.19
CA VAL A 402 4.30 -10.70 9.63
C VAL A 402 4.70 -12.00 10.33
N GLU A 403 4.44 -13.15 9.72
CA GLU A 403 4.79 -14.47 10.28
C GLU A 403 6.30 -14.75 10.28
N SER A 404 7.06 -14.02 9.46
CA SER A 404 8.52 -14.15 9.35
C SER A 404 9.28 -13.43 10.46
N VAL A 405 8.60 -12.66 11.31
CA VAL A 405 9.20 -11.87 12.41
C VAL A 405 8.66 -12.31 13.77
N PRO A 406 9.43 -12.11 14.87
CA PRO A 406 8.96 -12.35 16.23
C PRO A 406 7.68 -11.56 16.55
N HIS A 407 6.86 -12.07 17.48
CA HIS A 407 5.59 -11.44 17.87
C HIS A 407 5.74 -10.01 18.41
N ASP A 408 6.86 -9.69 19.01
CA ASP A 408 7.17 -8.37 19.56
C ASP A 408 7.64 -7.34 18.53
N ARG A 409 7.78 -7.75 17.25
CA ARG A 409 8.16 -6.89 16.10
C ARG A 409 7.19 -6.96 14.94
N THR A 410 5.94 -7.29 15.22
CA THR A 410 4.90 -7.53 14.21
C THR A 410 4.69 -6.32 13.30
N SER A 411 4.55 -5.12 13.86
CA SER A 411 4.34 -3.90 13.08
C SER A 411 5.54 -3.54 12.23
N VAL A 412 6.76 -3.79 12.73
CA VAL A 412 7.99 -3.60 11.93
C VAL A 412 8.00 -4.53 10.73
N GLY A 413 7.67 -5.82 10.89
CA GLY A 413 7.59 -6.77 9.77
C GLY A 413 6.56 -6.36 8.72
N SER A 414 5.36 -5.95 9.14
CA SER A 414 4.33 -5.40 8.26
C SER A 414 4.78 -4.09 7.61
N GLY A 415 5.43 -3.19 8.38
CA GLY A 415 5.95 -1.92 7.88
C GLY A 415 7.00 -2.08 6.78
N ILE A 416 7.89 -3.08 6.90
CA ILE A 416 8.85 -3.41 5.84
C ILE A 416 8.11 -3.82 4.56
N ASN A 417 7.07 -4.63 4.67
CA ASN A 417 6.28 -5.03 3.50
C ASN A 417 5.61 -3.83 2.83
N GLU A 418 5.04 -2.90 3.60
CA GLU A 418 4.45 -1.67 3.05
C GLU A 418 5.51 -0.76 2.39
N LEU A 419 6.73 -0.66 2.97
CA LEU A 419 7.83 0.04 2.31
C LEU A 419 8.20 -0.60 0.97
N LEU A 420 8.27 -1.93 0.91
CA LEU A 420 8.57 -2.65 -0.34
C LEU A 420 7.45 -2.49 -1.38
N ILE A 421 6.18 -2.39 -0.96
CA ILE A 421 5.04 -2.05 -1.82
C ILE A 421 5.26 -0.66 -2.45
N ASN A 422 5.63 0.33 -1.66
CA ASN A 422 5.88 1.68 -2.14
C ASN A 422 7.10 1.75 -3.08
N VAL A 423 8.21 1.07 -2.72
CA VAL A 423 9.41 0.99 -3.57
C VAL A 423 9.11 0.31 -4.90
N GLY A 424 8.50 -0.88 -4.87
CA GLY A 424 8.12 -1.61 -6.08
C GLY A 424 7.14 -0.81 -6.95
N GLY A 425 6.18 -0.15 -6.32
CA GLY A 425 5.21 0.70 -7.00
C GLY A 425 5.87 1.88 -7.72
N SER A 426 6.81 2.56 -7.07
CA SER A 426 7.55 3.68 -7.67
C SER A 426 8.42 3.24 -8.83
N VAL A 427 9.09 2.09 -8.71
CA VAL A 427 9.84 1.49 -9.83
C VAL A 427 8.89 1.17 -10.98
N GLY A 428 7.72 0.60 -10.71
CA GLY A 428 6.72 0.27 -11.73
C GLY A 428 6.20 1.51 -12.45
N ALA A 429 5.84 2.55 -11.72
CA ALA A 429 5.43 3.83 -12.29
C ALA A 429 6.54 4.44 -13.16
N ALA A 430 7.79 4.46 -12.67
CA ALA A 430 8.94 4.97 -13.42
C ALA A 430 9.17 4.20 -14.73
N ILE A 431 9.07 2.87 -14.72
CA ILE A 431 9.20 2.03 -15.91
C ILE A 431 8.11 2.39 -16.94
N VAL A 432 6.85 2.41 -16.52
CA VAL A 432 5.72 2.68 -17.43
C VAL A 432 5.80 4.09 -18.00
N LEU A 433 6.07 5.10 -17.16
CA LEU A 433 6.22 6.48 -17.61
C LEU A 433 7.40 6.65 -18.58
N THR A 434 8.51 5.96 -18.37
CA THR A 434 9.66 5.97 -19.30
C THR A 434 9.29 5.36 -20.66
N VAL A 435 8.56 4.23 -20.64
CA VAL A 435 8.05 3.61 -21.88
C VAL A 435 7.12 4.55 -22.61
N PHE A 436 6.24 5.26 -21.88
CA PHE A 436 5.31 6.24 -22.45
C PHE A 436 6.07 7.42 -23.06
N ALA A 437 6.99 8.04 -22.32
CA ALA A 437 7.80 9.17 -22.81
C ALA A 437 8.60 8.80 -24.07
N GLY A 438 9.15 7.60 -24.14
CA GLY A 438 9.91 7.12 -25.29
C GLY A 438 9.06 6.76 -26.52
N ARG A 439 7.73 6.69 -26.37
CA ARG A 439 6.79 6.29 -27.44
C ARG A 439 5.62 7.27 -27.58
N THR A 440 5.77 8.50 -27.14
CA THR A 440 4.86 9.60 -27.41
C THR A 440 5.44 10.41 -28.56
N PRO A 441 4.77 10.51 -29.73
CA PRO A 441 5.24 11.30 -30.86
C PRO A 441 5.40 12.78 -30.51
N ALA A 442 6.35 13.44 -31.15
CA ALA A 442 6.57 14.86 -30.93
C ALA A 442 5.32 15.70 -31.27
N GLY A 443 4.84 16.47 -30.32
CA GLY A 443 3.64 17.30 -30.45
C GLY A 443 2.33 16.60 -30.04
N GLU A 444 2.36 15.32 -29.70
CA GLU A 444 1.20 14.60 -29.15
C GLU A 444 1.26 14.52 -27.62
N THR A 445 0.10 14.38 -27.00
CA THR A 445 -0.05 14.23 -25.54
C THR A 445 -0.29 12.78 -25.13
N LEU A 446 -0.66 11.91 -26.07
CA LEU A 446 -0.95 10.50 -25.82
C LEU A 446 0.14 9.61 -26.45
N PRO A 447 0.59 8.57 -25.77
CA PRO A 447 1.57 7.63 -26.31
C PRO A 447 0.93 6.70 -27.33
N GLU A 448 1.70 6.18 -28.26
CA GLU A 448 1.25 5.18 -29.24
C GLU A 448 0.80 3.87 -28.56
N LEU A 449 -0.03 3.06 -29.26
CA LEU A 449 -0.43 1.71 -28.81
C LEU A 449 0.78 0.85 -28.38
N GLY A 450 1.91 1.00 -29.07
CA GLY A 450 3.15 0.30 -28.75
C GLY A 450 3.67 0.55 -27.34
N ALA A 451 3.36 1.68 -26.71
CA ALA A 451 3.71 1.96 -25.31
C ALA A 451 2.92 1.07 -24.33
N TYR A 452 1.63 0.92 -24.57
CA TYR A 452 0.76 0.06 -23.72
C TYR A 452 1.11 -1.41 -23.86
N THR A 453 1.27 -1.90 -25.09
CA THR A 453 1.65 -3.32 -25.34
C THR A 453 3.00 -3.66 -24.75
N THR A 454 3.97 -2.76 -24.82
CA THR A 454 5.28 -2.91 -24.17
C THR A 454 5.13 -2.95 -22.64
N SER A 455 4.32 -2.04 -22.08
CA SER A 455 4.08 -2.00 -20.62
C SER A 455 3.41 -3.28 -20.12
N TRP A 456 2.38 -3.78 -20.79
CA TRP A 456 1.74 -5.06 -20.42
C TRP A 456 2.70 -6.24 -20.55
N THR A 457 3.55 -6.25 -21.58
CA THR A 457 4.59 -7.29 -21.77
C THR A 457 5.60 -7.28 -20.62
N ILE A 458 6.15 -6.12 -20.27
CA ILE A 458 7.07 -5.97 -19.13
C ILE A 458 6.40 -6.44 -17.84
N CYS A 459 5.16 -6.02 -17.61
CA CYS A 459 4.40 -6.41 -16.42
C CYS A 459 4.13 -7.91 -16.35
N ALA A 460 3.84 -8.56 -17.49
CA ALA A 460 3.68 -10.00 -17.57
C ALA A 460 5.01 -10.74 -17.25
N VAL A 461 6.14 -10.27 -17.81
CA VAL A 461 7.47 -10.85 -17.55
C VAL A 461 7.85 -10.70 -16.08
N VAL A 462 7.64 -9.53 -15.48
CA VAL A 462 7.90 -9.30 -14.05
C VAL A 462 7.03 -10.20 -13.18
N SER A 463 5.76 -10.39 -13.55
CA SER A 463 4.86 -11.31 -12.83
C SER A 463 5.30 -12.77 -12.94
N LEU A 464 5.75 -13.23 -14.13
CA LEU A 464 6.34 -14.57 -14.30
C LEU A 464 7.63 -14.75 -13.48
N THR A 465 8.45 -13.70 -13.40
CA THR A 465 9.62 -13.71 -12.51
C THR A 465 9.22 -13.86 -11.05
N GLY A 466 8.15 -13.17 -10.63
CA GLY A 466 7.55 -13.34 -9.30
C GLY A 466 7.08 -14.77 -9.03
N ALA A 467 6.48 -15.43 -10.03
CA ALA A 467 6.08 -16.83 -9.92
C ALA A 467 7.29 -17.76 -9.72
N ALA A 468 8.37 -17.54 -10.49
CA ALA A 468 9.61 -18.31 -10.34
C ALA A 468 10.26 -18.08 -8.96
N ILE A 469 10.32 -16.84 -8.48
CA ILE A 469 10.84 -16.51 -7.15
C ILE A 469 9.99 -17.15 -6.05
N SER A 470 8.67 -17.19 -6.20
CA SER A 470 7.75 -17.81 -5.24
C SER A 470 8.07 -19.28 -4.96
N LEU A 471 8.59 -20.00 -5.94
CA LEU A 471 9.02 -21.40 -5.78
C LEU A 471 10.21 -21.56 -4.83
N LEU A 472 10.94 -20.48 -4.56
CA LEU A 472 12.04 -20.48 -3.59
C LEU A 472 11.55 -20.44 -2.13
N TYR A 473 10.28 -20.15 -1.87
CA TYR A 473 9.70 -20.12 -0.52
C TYR A 473 9.67 -21.54 0.08
N ARG A 474 10.14 -21.66 1.33
CA ARG A 474 10.16 -22.92 2.06
C ARG A 474 8.99 -23.00 3.04
N THR A 475 8.14 -24.00 2.85
CA THR A 475 7.03 -24.30 3.77
C THR A 475 7.54 -24.95 5.08
N ALA A 476 6.67 -25.01 6.10
CA ALA A 476 7.01 -25.69 7.36
C ALA A 476 7.41 -27.18 7.12
N LYS A 477 6.69 -27.87 6.25
CA LYS A 477 7.00 -29.26 5.85
C LYS A 477 8.39 -29.41 5.23
N ASP A 478 8.83 -28.42 4.41
CA ASP A 478 10.17 -28.44 3.80
C ASP A 478 11.28 -28.24 4.85
N ARG A 479 10.95 -27.62 6.00
CA ARG A 479 11.88 -27.42 7.12
C ARG A 479 12.04 -28.65 7.97
N GLU A 480 10.93 -29.31 8.32
CA GLU A 480 10.91 -30.56 9.09
C GLU A 480 11.60 -31.73 8.34
N ALA A 481 11.49 -31.79 7.02
CA ALA A 481 12.15 -32.82 6.21
C ALA A 481 13.68 -32.69 6.15
N ARG A 482 14.29 -31.62 6.68
CA ARG A 482 15.73 -31.33 6.64
C ARG A 482 16.39 -31.22 8.02
N SER A 483 15.58 -31.17 9.11
CA SER A 483 16.03 -31.29 10.50
C SER A 483 16.16 -32.75 10.93
#